data_f83bd08e2e6063b8868d061035b109ef
#
_entry.id   f83bd08e2e6063b8868d061035b109ef
#
_cell.length_a   1.000
_cell.length_b   1.000
_cell.length_c   1.000
_cell.angle_alpha   90.00
_cell.angle_beta   90.00
_cell.angle_gamma   90.00
#
_symmetry.space_group_name_H-M   'P 1'
#
loop_
_entity.id
_entity.type
_entity.pdbx_description
1 polymer ?
#
loop_
_entity_poly.entity_id
_entity_poly.type
_entity_poly.pdbx_seq_one_letter_code
_entity_poly.pdbx_strand_id
1 'polypeptide(L)'
;MGFTLAHISDVHLGPLPKTKLRELASKRVTGYINWQRNRAGNLGGAALNSLIGELIRENADHVAITGDMINIGLDAEVIAAGEWLRANFDPQKTSVVPGNHDAYVSGTLAKATKAWWPYMTNDDQQNYVKGETFPFLRVRENVAIIGVSSAVATPAASMAICSPSTAICSPCGPPKPPKITDTKLRFIALHMM
;
A
#
# COMPACT_ATOMS: atom_id res chain seq x y z
N MET A 1 13.94 -8.13 -24.60
CA MET A 1 14.37 -7.65 -23.28
C MET A 1 13.45 -8.26 -22.22
N GLY A 2 13.91 -8.50 -20.99
CA GLY A 2 13.09 -9.05 -19.91
C GLY A 2 12.39 -7.92 -19.15
N PHE A 3 11.15 -8.13 -18.71
CA PHE A 3 10.44 -7.20 -17.84
C PHE A 3 11.05 -7.23 -16.42
N THR A 4 11.40 -6.07 -15.89
CA THR A 4 12.00 -5.90 -14.56
C THR A 4 10.98 -5.31 -13.60
N LEU A 5 10.69 -6.05 -12.52
CA LEU A 5 9.86 -5.59 -11.41
C LEU A 5 10.74 -5.33 -10.19
N ALA A 6 10.74 -4.11 -9.68
CA ALA A 6 11.31 -3.80 -8.38
C ALA A 6 10.23 -3.91 -7.30
N HIS A 7 10.58 -4.48 -6.14
CA HIS A 7 9.65 -4.64 -5.04
C HIS A 7 10.25 -4.11 -3.73
N ILE A 8 9.48 -3.29 -3.04
CA ILE A 8 9.77 -2.84 -1.67
C ILE A 8 8.57 -3.11 -0.78
N SER A 9 8.80 -3.41 0.49
CA SER A 9 7.73 -3.64 1.46
C SER A 9 7.97 -2.90 2.77
N ASP A 10 6.91 -2.69 3.53
CA ASP A 10 6.97 -2.21 4.92
C ASP A 10 7.77 -0.91 5.08
N VAL A 11 7.49 0.07 4.27
CA VAL A 11 8.22 1.34 4.20
C VAL A 11 8.17 2.11 5.52
N HIS A 12 7.04 2.08 6.22
CA HIS A 12 6.84 2.73 7.52
C HIS A 12 7.41 4.16 7.58
N LEU A 13 6.88 5.03 6.75
CA LEU A 13 7.36 6.40 6.63
C LEU A 13 7.46 7.12 7.99
N GLY A 14 8.61 7.69 8.24
CA GLY A 14 8.92 8.47 9.44
C GLY A 14 9.49 9.83 9.08
N PRO A 15 9.63 10.71 10.07
CA PRO A 15 9.16 10.61 11.44
C PRO A 15 7.63 10.75 11.56
N LEU A 16 7.04 10.26 12.67
CA LEU A 16 5.62 10.48 12.93
C LEU A 16 5.32 11.98 13.01
N PRO A 17 4.23 12.45 12.39
CA PRO A 17 3.78 13.82 12.52
C PRO A 17 3.50 14.19 13.98
N LYS A 18 3.60 15.48 14.32
CA LYS A 18 3.20 15.96 15.65
C LYS A 18 1.74 15.60 15.93
N THR A 19 1.52 14.72 16.91
CA THR A 19 0.20 14.19 17.25
C THR A 19 -0.43 14.97 18.39
N LYS A 20 -1.73 15.20 18.32
CA LYS A 20 -2.52 15.72 19.45
C LYS A 20 -2.97 14.53 20.32
N LEU A 21 -3.03 14.71 21.64
CA LEU A 21 -3.45 13.64 22.55
C LEU A 21 -4.80 13.00 22.18
N ARG A 22 -5.74 13.78 21.66
CA ARG A 22 -7.04 13.30 21.17
C ARG A 22 -6.93 12.34 19.97
N GLU A 23 -5.88 12.45 19.16
CA GLU A 23 -5.65 11.60 18.00
C GLU A 23 -5.05 10.25 18.39
N LEU A 24 -4.44 10.19 19.56
CA LEU A 24 -3.92 8.97 20.15
C LEU A 24 -4.99 8.12 20.87
N ALA A 25 -6.23 8.59 20.98
CA ALA A 25 -7.31 7.80 21.56
C ALA A 25 -7.41 6.41 20.93
N SER A 26 -7.76 5.40 21.73
CA SER A 26 -7.89 4.00 21.30
C SER A 26 -6.57 3.23 21.12
N LYS A 27 -6.53 2.29 20.19
CA LYS A 27 -5.38 1.45 19.81
C LYS A 27 -4.11 2.26 19.46
N ARG A 28 -4.26 3.52 19.05
CA ARG A 28 -3.12 4.37 18.66
C ARG A 28 -2.16 4.67 19.82
N VAL A 29 -2.63 4.70 21.07
CA VAL A 29 -1.75 4.91 22.25
C VAL A 29 -0.69 3.83 22.33
N THR A 30 -1.09 2.57 22.24
CA THR A 30 -0.16 1.44 22.33
C THR A 30 0.78 1.41 21.13
N GLY A 31 0.26 1.70 19.92
CA GLY A 31 1.06 1.84 18.72
C GLY A 31 2.09 2.96 18.81
N TYR A 32 1.72 4.11 19.35
CA TYR A 32 2.62 5.26 19.56
C TYR A 32 3.74 4.94 20.55
N ILE A 33 3.42 4.32 21.69
CA ILE A 33 4.42 3.89 22.67
C ILE A 33 5.40 2.87 22.06
N ASN A 34 4.87 1.89 21.32
CA ASN A 34 5.69 0.90 20.65
C ASN A 34 6.59 1.54 19.58
N TRP A 35 6.05 2.48 18.81
CA TRP A 35 6.81 3.22 17.82
C TRP A 35 7.96 4.01 18.48
N GLN A 36 7.68 4.76 19.55
CA GLN A 36 8.71 5.52 20.27
C GLN A 36 9.84 4.62 20.79
N ARG A 37 9.50 3.43 21.30
CA ARG A 37 10.50 2.52 21.88
C ARG A 37 11.37 1.83 20.82
N ASN A 38 10.78 1.45 19.70
CA ASN A 38 11.40 0.52 18.78
C ASN A 38 11.79 1.15 17.43
N ARG A 39 11.16 2.24 17.02
CA ARG A 39 11.30 2.78 15.67
C ARG A 39 11.78 4.23 15.60
N ALA A 40 11.55 5.04 16.63
CA ALA A 40 11.89 6.46 16.62
C ALA A 40 13.39 6.75 16.35
N GLY A 41 14.28 5.84 16.73
CA GLY A 41 15.71 5.95 16.50
C GLY A 41 16.21 5.36 15.18
N ASN A 42 15.45 4.45 14.58
CA ASN A 42 15.92 3.63 13.44
C ASN A 42 15.32 4.06 12.09
N LEU A 43 14.21 4.81 12.07
CA LEU A 43 13.58 5.30 10.85
C LEU A 43 14.22 6.63 10.39
N GLY A 44 15.54 6.66 10.36
CA GLY A 44 16.28 7.75 9.73
C GLY A 44 16.01 7.74 8.23
N GLY A 45 15.37 8.78 7.70
CA GLY A 45 15.03 8.90 6.27
C GLY A 45 16.22 8.70 5.32
N ALA A 46 17.46 8.71 5.82
CA ALA A 46 18.66 8.50 5.03
C ALA A 46 18.73 7.10 4.39
N ALA A 47 18.42 6.04 5.13
CA ALA A 47 18.42 4.68 4.58
C ALA A 47 17.33 4.48 3.52
N LEU A 48 16.12 4.98 3.80
CA LEU A 48 15.03 4.93 2.84
C LEU A 48 15.36 5.75 1.58
N ASN A 49 15.90 6.96 1.75
CA ASN A 49 16.30 7.81 0.62
C ASN A 49 17.39 7.14 -0.23
N SER A 50 18.35 6.45 0.39
CA SER A 50 19.37 5.68 -0.33
C SER A 50 18.74 4.53 -1.12
N LEU A 51 17.84 3.77 -0.49
CA LEU A 51 17.11 2.68 -1.15
C LEU A 51 16.29 3.19 -2.35
N ILE A 52 15.56 4.30 -2.19
CA ILE A 52 14.80 4.90 -3.29
C ILE A 52 15.73 5.40 -4.40
N GLY A 53 16.87 6.00 -4.04
CA GLY A 53 17.88 6.42 -5.01
C GLY A 53 18.44 5.25 -5.83
N GLU A 54 18.67 4.09 -5.22
CA GLU A 54 19.06 2.86 -5.93
C GLU A 54 17.92 2.38 -6.84
N LEU A 55 16.72 2.29 -6.32
CA LEU A 55 15.56 1.81 -7.05
C LEU A 55 15.28 2.66 -8.31
N ILE A 56 15.45 3.98 -8.20
CA ILE A 56 15.31 4.89 -9.35
C ILE A 56 16.45 4.66 -10.36
N ARG A 57 17.67 4.40 -9.91
CA ARG A 57 18.82 4.12 -10.80
C ARG A 57 18.67 2.80 -11.56
N GLU A 58 18.09 1.78 -10.93
CA GLU A 58 17.78 0.49 -11.59
C GLU A 58 16.77 0.63 -12.72
N ASN A 59 16.00 1.73 -12.75
CA ASN A 59 15.02 2.05 -13.80
C ASN A 59 14.14 0.85 -14.19
N ALA A 60 13.57 0.19 -13.18
CA ALA A 60 12.68 -0.94 -13.38
C ALA A 60 11.46 -0.54 -14.22
N ASP A 61 10.92 -1.48 -14.99
CA ASP A 61 9.73 -1.28 -15.81
C ASP A 61 8.50 -1.02 -14.96
N HIS A 62 8.47 -1.62 -13.75
CA HIS A 62 7.41 -1.39 -12.77
C HIS A 62 7.93 -1.54 -11.34
N VAL A 63 7.34 -0.77 -10.43
CA VAL A 63 7.62 -0.83 -8.99
C VAL A 63 6.41 -1.35 -8.25
N ALA A 64 6.58 -2.33 -7.39
CA ALA A 64 5.57 -2.80 -6.45
C ALA A 64 5.92 -2.35 -5.04
N ILE A 65 5.00 -1.68 -4.37
CA ILE A 65 5.12 -1.29 -2.96
C ILE A 65 4.02 -2.04 -2.21
N THR A 66 4.41 -2.94 -1.31
CA THR A 66 3.44 -3.74 -0.55
C THR A 66 3.65 -3.56 0.94
N GLY A 67 2.56 -3.59 1.67
CA GLY A 67 2.59 -3.49 3.12
C GLY A 67 2.62 -2.06 3.63
N ASP A 68 2.95 -1.97 4.87
CA ASP A 68 2.76 -0.83 5.75
C ASP A 68 3.49 0.44 5.30
N MET A 69 2.76 1.36 4.70
CA MET A 69 3.27 2.69 4.35
C MET A 69 3.34 3.60 5.58
N ILE A 70 2.38 3.45 6.49
CA ILE A 70 2.23 4.29 7.69
C ILE A 70 2.39 3.46 8.98
N ASN A 71 2.37 4.10 10.14
CA ASN A 71 2.69 3.45 11.41
C ASN A 71 1.48 3.23 12.32
N ILE A 72 0.70 4.26 12.62
CA ILE A 72 -0.42 4.22 13.56
C ILE A 72 -1.76 4.73 13.00
N GLY A 73 -1.79 4.99 11.72
CA GLY A 73 -3.01 5.35 11.00
C GLY A 73 -3.52 6.77 11.25
N LEU A 74 -2.63 7.73 11.47
CA LEU A 74 -3.01 9.15 11.55
C LEU A 74 -3.36 9.71 10.17
N ASP A 75 -4.30 10.63 10.12
CA ASP A 75 -4.64 11.31 8.87
C ASP A 75 -3.43 12.03 8.26
N ALA A 76 -2.59 12.62 9.10
CA ALA A 76 -1.36 13.27 8.67
C ALA A 76 -0.34 12.28 8.07
N GLU A 77 -0.27 11.04 8.57
CA GLU A 77 0.56 9.98 7.96
C GLU A 77 0.04 9.62 6.57
N VAL A 78 -1.28 9.48 6.42
CA VAL A 78 -1.90 9.16 5.12
C VAL A 78 -1.60 10.22 4.07
N ILE A 79 -1.69 11.50 4.47
CA ILE A 79 -1.38 12.64 3.59
C ILE A 79 0.11 12.62 3.23
N ALA A 80 1.00 12.52 4.22
CA ALA A 80 2.45 12.50 4.01
C ALA A 80 2.89 11.33 3.11
N ALA A 81 2.31 10.14 3.29
CA ALA A 81 2.57 8.99 2.43
C ALA A 81 2.13 9.23 0.99
N GLY A 82 0.97 9.87 0.79
CA GLY A 82 0.51 10.26 -0.54
C GLY A 82 1.41 11.31 -1.21
N GLU A 83 1.94 12.25 -0.46
CA GLU A 83 2.91 13.25 -0.94
C GLU A 83 4.24 12.57 -1.30
N TRP A 84 4.73 11.68 -0.45
CA TRP A 84 5.94 10.91 -0.69
C TRP A 84 5.83 10.03 -1.95
N LEU A 85 4.70 9.34 -2.15
CA LEU A 85 4.45 8.58 -3.37
C LEU A 85 4.53 9.47 -4.61
N ARG A 86 3.84 10.61 -4.60
CA ARG A 86 3.85 11.55 -5.75
C ARG A 86 5.23 12.16 -6.03
N ALA A 87 6.03 12.35 -4.99
CA ALA A 87 7.37 12.92 -5.13
C ALA A 87 8.39 11.94 -5.73
N ASN A 88 8.20 10.62 -5.52
CA ASN A 88 9.21 9.62 -5.85
C ASN A 88 8.81 8.67 -6.98
N PHE A 89 7.52 8.52 -7.28
CA PHE A 89 7.03 7.46 -8.17
C PHE A 89 5.99 7.96 -9.17
N ASP A 90 6.12 7.46 -10.39
CA ASP A 90 5.09 7.59 -11.43
C ASP A 90 3.96 6.58 -11.14
N PRO A 91 2.69 7.04 -10.99
CA PRO A 91 1.57 6.14 -10.76
C PRO A 91 1.33 5.15 -11.91
N GLN A 92 1.78 5.45 -13.13
CA GLN A 92 1.67 4.50 -14.25
C GLN A 92 2.68 3.36 -14.16
N LYS A 93 3.79 3.58 -13.48
CA LYS A 93 4.86 2.60 -13.28
C LYS A 93 4.90 2.02 -11.87
N THR A 94 3.91 2.32 -11.02
CA THR A 94 3.96 1.90 -9.62
C THR A 94 2.62 1.38 -9.15
N SER A 95 2.62 0.25 -8.49
CA SER A 95 1.46 -0.35 -7.82
C SER A 95 1.69 -0.40 -6.32
N VAL A 96 0.68 0.01 -5.55
CA VAL A 96 0.70 -0.02 -4.09
C VAL A 96 -0.37 -0.97 -3.57
N VAL A 97 -0.03 -1.80 -2.58
CA VAL A 97 -0.98 -2.64 -1.84
C VAL A 97 -0.81 -2.37 -0.35
N PRO A 98 -1.86 -1.93 0.36
CA PRO A 98 -1.78 -1.56 1.76
C PRO A 98 -1.59 -2.78 2.66
N GLY A 99 -0.87 -2.56 3.77
CA GLY A 99 -0.72 -3.53 4.85
C GLY A 99 -1.68 -3.28 6.03
N ASN A 100 -1.44 -3.96 7.13
CA ASN A 100 -2.29 -3.88 8.31
C ASN A 100 -2.15 -2.55 9.07
N HIS A 101 -0.99 -1.88 9.01
CA HIS A 101 -0.82 -0.53 9.57
C HIS A 101 -1.57 0.53 8.76
N ASP A 102 -1.76 0.34 7.48
CA ASP A 102 -2.58 1.21 6.62
C ASP A 102 -4.09 1.06 6.91
N ALA A 103 -4.47 -0.04 7.55
CA ALA A 103 -5.80 -0.30 8.09
C ALA A 103 -5.87 -0.24 9.63
N TYR A 104 -4.93 0.43 10.29
CA TYR A 104 -4.68 0.35 11.74
C TYR A 104 -5.90 0.60 12.61
N VAL A 105 -6.70 1.60 12.27
CA VAL A 105 -8.00 1.88 12.91
C VAL A 105 -9.09 2.00 11.85
N SER A 106 -10.35 1.85 12.29
CA SER A 106 -11.51 1.97 11.41
C SER A 106 -11.46 3.29 10.59
N GLY A 107 -11.70 3.17 9.29
CA GLY A 107 -11.71 4.29 8.35
C GLY A 107 -10.35 4.72 7.82
N THR A 108 -9.22 4.28 8.38
CA THR A 108 -7.89 4.65 7.86
C THR A 108 -7.67 4.10 6.46
N LEU A 109 -7.99 2.83 6.22
CA LEU A 109 -7.86 2.21 4.90
C LEU A 109 -8.64 2.97 3.82
N ALA A 110 -9.88 3.39 4.12
CA ALA A 110 -10.68 4.15 3.17
C ALA A 110 -10.07 5.53 2.84
N LYS A 111 -9.39 6.17 3.80
CA LYS A 111 -8.66 7.41 3.57
C LYS A 111 -7.39 7.16 2.75
N ALA A 112 -6.64 6.12 3.08
CA ALA A 112 -5.44 5.71 2.38
C ALA A 112 -5.75 5.36 0.92
N THR A 113 -6.74 4.51 0.66
CA THR A 113 -7.13 4.14 -0.71
C THR A 113 -7.60 5.35 -1.52
N LYS A 114 -8.28 6.32 -0.90
CA LYS A 114 -8.66 7.57 -1.57
C LYS A 114 -7.44 8.45 -1.88
N ALA A 115 -6.50 8.56 -0.94
CA ALA A 115 -5.34 9.44 -1.09
C ALA A 115 -4.30 8.90 -2.07
N TRP A 116 -4.17 7.57 -2.15
CA TRP A 116 -3.16 6.88 -2.95
C TRP A 116 -3.75 6.15 -4.17
N TRP A 117 -5.04 6.36 -4.49
CA TRP A 117 -5.76 5.62 -5.52
C TRP A 117 -5.07 5.54 -6.89
N PRO A 118 -4.31 6.55 -7.37
CA PRO A 118 -3.64 6.44 -8.67
C PRO A 118 -2.63 5.29 -8.75
N TYR A 119 -2.17 4.82 -7.58
CA TYR A 119 -1.26 3.67 -7.45
C TYR A 119 -1.98 2.34 -7.18
N MET A 120 -3.30 2.37 -7.01
CA MET A 120 -4.15 1.23 -6.61
C MET A 120 -5.34 1.04 -7.55
N THR A 121 -5.16 1.26 -8.84
CA THR A 121 -6.26 1.30 -9.80
C THR A 121 -5.95 0.50 -11.06
N ASN A 122 -6.98 0.07 -11.76
CA ASN A 122 -6.86 -0.50 -13.09
C ASN A 122 -6.29 0.53 -14.08
N ASP A 123 -5.77 0.06 -15.20
CA ASP A 123 -5.23 0.94 -16.26
C ASP A 123 -6.29 1.81 -16.92
N ASP A 124 -7.53 1.34 -16.97
CA ASP A 124 -8.67 2.03 -17.60
C ASP A 124 -9.48 2.91 -16.64
N GLN A 125 -9.19 2.85 -15.34
CA GLN A 125 -9.94 3.61 -14.32
C GLN A 125 -9.41 5.03 -14.20
N GLN A 126 -10.24 6.01 -14.52
CA GLN A 126 -9.86 7.42 -14.51
C GLN A 126 -10.21 8.17 -13.22
N ASN A 127 -11.10 7.62 -12.38
CA ASN A 127 -11.57 8.28 -11.17
C ASN A 127 -11.65 7.30 -10.01
N TYR A 128 -11.44 7.83 -8.79
CA TYR A 128 -11.63 7.07 -7.58
C TYR A 128 -13.11 6.71 -7.37
N VAL A 129 -13.37 5.42 -7.18
CA VAL A 129 -14.68 4.92 -6.76
C VAL A 129 -14.52 4.21 -5.43
N LYS A 130 -15.29 4.65 -4.43
CA LYS A 130 -15.22 4.08 -3.08
C LYS A 130 -15.66 2.62 -3.09
N GLY A 131 -14.82 1.74 -2.57
CA GLY A 131 -15.09 0.29 -2.48
C GLY A 131 -14.70 -0.50 -3.73
N GLU A 132 -14.23 0.15 -4.80
CA GLU A 132 -13.82 -0.49 -6.05
C GLU A 132 -12.30 -0.43 -6.29
N THR A 133 -11.52 -0.33 -5.22
CA THR A 133 -10.06 -0.24 -5.33
C THR A 133 -9.41 -1.62 -5.52
N PHE A 134 -9.92 -2.64 -4.86
CA PHE A 134 -9.35 -3.98 -4.91
C PHE A 134 -10.40 -5.04 -5.30
N PRO A 135 -9.99 -6.07 -6.08
CA PRO A 135 -8.70 -6.20 -6.76
C PRO A 135 -8.55 -5.24 -7.93
N PHE A 136 -7.32 -4.82 -8.23
CA PHE A 136 -7.02 -4.10 -9.46
C PHE A 136 -6.09 -4.92 -10.37
N LEU A 137 -6.14 -4.62 -11.68
CA LEU A 137 -5.32 -5.26 -12.70
C LEU A 137 -4.59 -4.21 -13.53
N ARG A 138 -3.29 -4.39 -13.69
CA ARG A 138 -2.46 -3.62 -14.61
C ARG A 138 -1.72 -4.54 -15.56
N VAL A 139 -1.65 -4.16 -16.82
CA VAL A 139 -0.92 -4.93 -17.82
C VAL A 139 0.28 -4.11 -18.30
N ARG A 140 1.46 -4.72 -18.20
CA ARG A 140 2.73 -4.12 -18.66
C ARG A 140 3.41 -5.12 -19.57
N GLU A 141 3.47 -4.80 -20.86
CA GLU A 141 3.96 -5.75 -21.89
C GLU A 141 3.23 -7.12 -21.80
N ASN A 142 3.94 -8.16 -21.42
CA ASN A 142 3.43 -9.52 -21.24
C ASN A 142 3.24 -9.91 -19.76
N VAL A 143 3.21 -8.93 -18.85
CA VAL A 143 3.04 -9.14 -17.40
C VAL A 143 1.73 -8.52 -16.93
N ALA A 144 0.91 -9.32 -16.27
CA ALA A 144 -0.29 -8.88 -15.57
C ALA A 144 0.00 -8.75 -14.08
N ILE A 145 -0.15 -7.55 -13.54
CA ILE A 145 0.07 -7.22 -12.13
C ILE A 145 -1.31 -7.10 -11.48
N ILE A 146 -1.58 -7.95 -10.51
CA ILE A 146 -2.85 -8.01 -9.80
C ILE A 146 -2.62 -7.54 -8.37
N GLY A 147 -3.23 -6.42 -7.98
CA GLY A 147 -3.23 -5.95 -6.59
C GLY A 147 -4.41 -6.53 -5.83
N VAL A 148 -4.13 -7.21 -4.72
CA VAL A 148 -5.11 -7.78 -3.80
C VAL A 148 -4.85 -7.28 -2.39
N SER A 149 -5.87 -6.86 -1.67
CA SER A 149 -5.73 -6.43 -0.28
C SER A 149 -6.56 -7.29 0.64
N SER A 150 -5.93 -7.78 1.71
CA SER A 150 -6.59 -8.39 2.88
C SER A 150 -6.54 -7.48 4.11
N ALA A 151 -6.06 -6.25 3.96
CA ALA A 151 -5.95 -5.30 5.06
C ALA A 151 -7.33 -4.94 5.62
N VAL A 152 -7.54 -5.22 6.90
CA VAL A 152 -8.78 -4.89 7.63
C VAL A 152 -8.44 -4.26 8.97
N ALA A 153 -9.26 -3.31 9.40
CA ALA A 153 -9.13 -2.72 10.72
C ALA A 153 -9.51 -3.75 11.80
N THR A 154 -8.55 -4.11 12.65
CA THR A 154 -8.80 -5.03 13.77
C THR A 154 -9.17 -4.25 15.04
N PRO A 155 -10.13 -4.74 15.87
CA PRO A 155 -10.42 -4.16 17.18
C PRO A 155 -9.18 -4.16 18.07
N ALA A 156 -9.12 -3.24 19.03
CA ALA A 156 -7.97 -3.09 19.95
C ALA A 156 -7.63 -4.35 20.75
N ALA A 157 -8.61 -5.23 20.98
CA ALA A 157 -8.45 -6.48 21.71
C ALA A 157 -7.96 -7.68 20.89
N SER A 158 -7.95 -7.57 19.56
CA SER A 158 -7.52 -8.65 18.68
C SER A 158 -6.10 -8.42 18.17
N MET A 159 -5.13 -8.58 19.03
CA MET A 159 -3.72 -8.80 18.62
C MET A 159 -3.48 -10.27 18.25
N ALA A 160 -4.50 -11.00 17.88
CA ALA A 160 -4.37 -12.42 17.58
C ALA A 160 -5.11 -12.77 16.30
N ILE A 161 -4.33 -13.32 15.39
CA ILE A 161 -4.74 -14.24 14.35
C ILE A 161 -5.62 -13.63 13.25
N CYS A 162 -5.00 -13.14 12.21
CA CYS A 162 -5.61 -13.10 10.89
C CYS A 162 -5.88 -14.54 10.44
N SER A 163 -7.13 -14.99 10.58
CA SER A 163 -7.54 -16.27 10.01
C SER A 163 -7.60 -16.13 8.50
N PRO A 164 -7.00 -17.04 7.71
CA PRO A 164 -7.01 -16.97 6.24
C PRO A 164 -8.42 -17.07 5.62
N SER A 165 -9.44 -17.35 6.40
CA SER A 165 -10.79 -17.66 5.91
C SER A 165 -11.70 -16.45 5.67
N THR A 166 -11.27 -15.22 5.95
CA THR A 166 -12.15 -14.03 5.85
C THR A 166 -11.76 -13.04 4.75
N ALA A 167 -10.81 -13.37 3.90
CA ALA A 167 -10.21 -12.43 2.95
C ALA A 167 -10.90 -12.36 1.57
N ILE A 168 -12.02 -13.02 1.37
CA ILE A 168 -12.73 -12.98 0.08
C ILE A 168 -14.18 -12.62 0.34
N CYS A 169 -14.48 -11.34 0.43
CA CYS A 169 -15.81 -10.86 0.12
C CYS A 169 -15.84 -9.35 -0.11
N SER A 170 -15.71 -8.97 -1.35
CA SER A 170 -16.47 -7.86 -1.89
C SER A 170 -17.21 -8.39 -3.12
N PRO A 171 -18.48 -8.00 -3.32
CA PRO A 171 -19.30 -8.49 -4.43
C PRO A 171 -18.93 -7.87 -5.78
N CYS A 172 -17.79 -7.25 -5.89
CA CYS A 172 -17.23 -6.83 -7.17
C CYS A 172 -16.72 -8.08 -7.87
N GLY A 173 -17.39 -8.49 -8.93
CA GLY A 173 -16.89 -9.53 -9.82
C GLY A 173 -15.46 -9.22 -10.27
N PRO A 174 -14.71 -10.23 -10.70
CA PRO A 174 -13.34 -10.04 -11.17
C PRO A 174 -13.31 -8.95 -12.24
N PRO A 175 -12.26 -8.12 -12.27
CA PRO A 175 -12.09 -7.12 -13.32
C PRO A 175 -12.19 -7.83 -14.66
N LYS A 176 -12.91 -7.22 -15.62
CA LYS A 176 -13.01 -7.81 -16.96
C LYS A 176 -11.60 -7.92 -17.51
N PRO A 177 -11.19 -9.13 -17.93
CA PRO A 177 -9.85 -9.27 -18.46
C PRO A 177 -9.74 -8.41 -19.73
N PRO A 178 -8.59 -7.75 -19.93
CA PRO A 178 -8.34 -7.07 -21.19
C PRO A 178 -8.45 -8.09 -22.33
N LYS A 179 -8.90 -7.65 -23.52
CA LYS A 179 -8.90 -8.49 -24.70
C LYS A 179 -7.45 -8.79 -25.08
N ILE A 180 -6.97 -9.93 -24.65
CA ILE A 180 -5.61 -10.38 -24.89
C ILE A 180 -5.65 -11.32 -26.08
N THR A 181 -5.10 -10.87 -27.18
CA THR A 181 -4.86 -11.69 -28.34
C THR A 181 -3.47 -12.35 -28.19
N ASP A 182 -3.46 -13.66 -28.01
CA ASP A 182 -2.36 -14.61 -28.28
C ASP A 182 -0.99 -14.40 -27.59
N THR A 183 -0.90 -13.70 -26.47
CA THR A 183 0.35 -13.54 -25.74
C THR A 183 0.33 -14.38 -24.45
N LYS A 184 1.37 -15.16 -24.19
CA LYS A 184 1.55 -15.84 -22.89
C LYS A 184 1.79 -14.78 -21.81
N LEU A 185 0.73 -14.44 -21.07
CA LEU A 185 0.83 -13.54 -19.92
C LEU A 185 1.49 -14.23 -18.74
N ARG A 186 2.39 -13.49 -18.09
CA ARG A 186 2.90 -13.81 -16.76
C ARG A 186 2.08 -13.06 -15.72
N PHE A 187 1.68 -13.74 -14.66
CA PHE A 187 0.87 -13.15 -13.60
C PHE A 187 1.73 -12.91 -12.35
N ILE A 188 1.62 -11.71 -11.80
CA ILE A 188 2.23 -11.35 -10.52
C ILE A 188 1.10 -10.87 -9.62
N ALA A 189 0.85 -11.59 -8.53
CA ALA A 189 -0.09 -11.17 -7.51
C ALA A 189 0.66 -10.40 -6.41
N LEU A 190 0.27 -9.16 -6.17
CA LEU A 190 0.72 -8.34 -5.06
C LEU A 190 -0.27 -8.50 -3.91
N HIS A 191 0.18 -9.09 -2.84
CA HIS A 191 -0.63 -9.31 -1.65
C HIS A 191 0.20 -9.11 -0.40
N MET A 192 -0.38 -8.48 0.60
CA MET A 192 0.18 -8.35 1.93
C MET A 192 -0.81 -8.91 2.96
N MET A 193 -0.33 -9.78 3.83
CA MET A 193 -1.11 -10.36 4.93
C MET A 193 -1.07 -9.49 6.19
#